data_82415b9f5aa678e955958f0f9a0eeea5
#
_entry.id   82415b9f5aa678e955958f0f9a0eeea5
#
_cell.length_a   1.000
_cell.length_b   1.000
_cell.length_c   1.000
_cell.angle_alpha   90.00
_cell.angle_beta   90.00
_cell.angle_gamma   90.00
#
_symmetry.space_group_name_H-M   'P 1'
#
loop_
_entity.id
_entity.type
_entity.pdbx_description
1 polymer ?
#
loop_
_entity_poly.entity_id
_entity_poly.type
_entity_poly.pdbx_seq_one_letter_code
_entity_poly.pdbx_strand_id
1 'polypeptide(L)'
;MLTRLREIVEKVASAPRLNEALNILVTDICLAMDTEVCSVYLADHDRRCYYLMATRGLKKPRGRTVTLAFDEGIVGLVGRLAEPINLADAQKHPSFKYIPSVKEERFRAFLGVPIIQRRQLLGVLVVQQPELRQYD
;
A
#
# COMPACT_ATOMS: atom_id res chain seq x y z
N MET A 1 18.19 -0.97 1.99
CA MET A 1 16.88 -1.14 1.34
C MET A 1 16.04 0.13 1.35
N LEU A 2 15.86 0.78 2.50
CA LEU A 2 15.08 2.03 2.57
C LEU A 2 15.70 3.18 1.80
N THR A 3 17.04 3.30 1.78
CA THR A 3 17.74 4.30 0.95
C THR A 3 17.44 4.09 -0.52
N ARG A 4 17.45 2.83 -0.96
CA ARG A 4 17.15 2.46 -2.33
C ARG A 4 15.69 2.76 -2.69
N LEU A 5 14.79 2.50 -1.76
CA LEU A 5 13.38 2.82 -1.92
C LEU A 5 13.16 4.33 -2.00
N ARG A 6 13.88 5.11 -1.22
CA ARG A 6 13.82 6.57 -1.30
C ARG A 6 14.31 7.10 -2.64
N GLU A 7 15.44 6.57 -3.14
CA GLU A 7 15.93 6.90 -4.48
C GLU A 7 14.86 6.57 -5.53
N ILE A 8 14.20 5.45 -5.33
CA ILE A 8 13.07 5.04 -6.14
C ILE A 8 11.95 6.08 -6.06
N VAL A 9 11.54 6.48 -4.87
CA VAL A 9 10.48 7.49 -4.68
C VAL A 9 10.86 8.83 -5.30
N GLU A 10 12.10 9.26 -5.16
CA GLU A 10 12.57 10.50 -5.76
C GLU A 10 12.60 10.46 -7.29
N LYS A 11 12.79 9.28 -7.87
CA LYS A 11 12.78 9.07 -9.31
C LYS A 11 11.39 8.83 -9.88
N VAL A 12 10.40 8.51 -9.04
CA VAL A 12 9.03 8.14 -9.47
C VAL A 12 8.37 9.22 -10.30
N ALA A 13 8.59 10.48 -9.96
CA ALA A 13 7.97 11.57 -10.69
C ALA A 13 8.56 11.77 -12.10
N SER A 14 9.70 11.13 -12.41
CA SER A 14 10.46 11.40 -13.63
C SER A 14 10.81 10.17 -14.47
N ALA A 15 10.48 8.94 -14.05
CA ALA A 15 10.90 7.77 -14.81
C ALA A 15 9.84 6.66 -14.91
N PRO A 16 9.37 6.34 -16.14
CA PRO A 16 8.45 5.21 -16.36
C PRO A 16 8.98 3.87 -15.86
N ARG A 17 10.31 3.69 -15.83
CA ARG A 17 10.98 2.47 -15.38
C ARG A 17 10.72 2.15 -13.92
N LEU A 18 10.32 3.12 -13.14
CA LEU A 18 10.11 2.92 -11.71
C LEU A 18 8.76 2.30 -11.42
N ASN A 19 7.73 2.67 -12.19
CA ASN A 19 6.45 1.97 -12.12
C ASN A 19 6.65 0.50 -12.45
N GLU A 20 7.50 0.18 -13.44
CA GLU A 20 7.83 -1.21 -13.77
C GLU A 20 8.54 -1.90 -12.60
N ALA A 21 9.51 -1.24 -11.98
CA ALA A 21 10.23 -1.80 -10.83
C ALA A 21 9.30 -2.04 -9.65
N LEU A 22 8.39 -1.12 -9.36
CA LEU A 22 7.41 -1.30 -8.31
C LEU A 22 6.43 -2.44 -8.63
N ASN A 23 6.01 -2.56 -9.88
CA ASN A 23 5.14 -3.67 -10.30
C ASN A 23 5.84 -5.02 -10.14
N ILE A 24 7.12 -5.11 -10.45
CA ILE A 24 7.91 -6.32 -10.20
C ILE A 24 7.99 -6.60 -8.70
N LEU A 25 8.23 -5.59 -7.90
CA LEU A 25 8.32 -5.73 -6.44
C LEU A 25 7.04 -6.29 -5.84
N VAL A 26 5.88 -5.72 -6.19
CA VAL A 26 4.59 -6.19 -5.63
C VAL A 26 4.29 -7.62 -6.09
N THR A 27 4.67 -7.98 -7.30
CA THR A 27 4.51 -9.35 -7.80
C THR A 27 5.38 -10.32 -7.01
N ASP A 28 6.64 -9.97 -6.79
CA ASP A 28 7.58 -10.82 -6.05
C ASP A 28 7.15 -11.00 -4.60
N ILE A 29 6.64 -9.95 -3.96
CA ILE A 29 6.14 -10.04 -2.59
C ILE A 29 4.91 -10.95 -2.51
N CYS A 30 3.98 -10.84 -3.45
CA CYS A 30 2.82 -11.75 -3.49
C CYS A 30 3.25 -13.20 -3.57
N LEU A 31 4.25 -13.49 -4.41
CA LEU A 31 4.76 -14.86 -4.56
C LEU A 31 5.50 -15.33 -3.30
N ALA A 32 6.34 -14.48 -2.74
CA ALA A 32 7.14 -14.83 -1.57
C ALA A 32 6.28 -15.06 -0.33
N MET A 33 5.21 -14.29 -0.16
CA MET A 33 4.32 -14.39 1.00
C MET A 33 3.10 -15.27 0.74
N ASP A 34 2.95 -15.80 -0.47
CA ASP A 34 1.78 -16.59 -0.86
C ASP A 34 0.49 -15.86 -0.48
N THR A 35 0.33 -14.66 -1.01
CA THR A 35 -0.84 -13.82 -0.77
C THR A 35 -1.38 -13.27 -2.09
N GLU A 36 -2.65 -12.88 -2.12
CA GLU A 36 -3.31 -12.49 -3.37
C GLU A 36 -2.96 -11.06 -3.79
N VAL A 37 -2.81 -10.15 -2.84
CA VAL A 37 -2.66 -8.73 -3.12
C VAL A 37 -1.42 -8.17 -2.45
N CYS A 38 -0.65 -7.38 -3.20
CA CYS A 38 0.37 -6.49 -2.66
C CYS A 38 0.26 -5.14 -3.34
N SER A 39 0.32 -4.06 -2.57
CA SER A 39 0.18 -2.70 -3.08
C SER A 39 1.18 -1.77 -2.41
N VAL A 40 1.62 -0.77 -3.17
CA VAL A 40 2.48 0.30 -2.65
C VAL A 40 1.75 1.63 -2.80
N TYR A 41 1.52 2.29 -1.67
CA TYR A 41 0.97 3.63 -1.60
C TYR A 41 2.10 4.60 -1.26
N LEU A 42 2.33 5.61 -2.10
CA LEU A 42 3.34 6.62 -1.84
C LEU A 42 2.71 7.88 -1.25
N ALA A 43 3.38 8.43 -0.24
CA ALA A 43 2.90 9.61 0.47
C ALA A 43 3.27 10.90 -0.27
N ASP A 44 2.28 11.77 -0.43
CA ASP A 44 2.48 13.15 -0.88
C ASP A 44 2.18 14.06 0.32
N HIS A 45 3.23 14.55 0.96
CA HIS A 45 3.07 15.34 2.19
C HIS A 45 2.49 16.73 1.94
N ASP A 46 2.70 17.28 0.74
CA ASP A 46 2.13 18.58 0.39
C ASP A 46 0.61 18.52 0.25
N ARG A 47 0.11 17.44 -0.36
CA ARG A 47 -1.32 17.22 -0.57
C ARG A 47 -1.97 16.40 0.54
N ARG A 48 -1.18 15.87 1.47
CA ARG A 48 -1.63 15.04 2.60
C ARG A 48 -2.46 13.85 2.12
N CYS A 49 -1.94 13.15 1.14
CA CYS A 49 -2.60 11.97 0.60
C CYS A 49 -1.58 10.92 0.17
N TYR A 50 -2.08 9.70 -0.03
CA TYR A 50 -1.32 8.60 -0.62
C TYR A 50 -1.80 8.37 -2.04
N TYR A 51 -0.88 8.00 -2.91
CA TYR A 51 -1.18 7.54 -4.27
C TYR A 51 -0.91 6.04 -4.35
N LEU A 52 -1.86 5.29 -4.92
CA LEU A 52 -1.63 3.89 -5.24
C LEU A 52 -0.72 3.82 -6.47
N MET A 53 0.56 3.59 -6.24
CA MET A 53 1.57 3.62 -7.31
C MET A 53 1.73 2.29 -8.00
N ALA A 54 1.64 1.18 -7.27
CA ALA A 54 1.74 -0.16 -7.83
C ALA A 54 0.84 -1.10 -7.05
N THR A 55 0.25 -2.05 -7.76
CA THR A 55 -0.56 -3.09 -7.13
C THR A 55 -0.54 -4.35 -7.97
N ARG A 56 -0.54 -5.50 -7.29
CA ARG A 56 -0.94 -6.76 -7.87
C ARG A 56 -2.17 -7.24 -7.11
N GLY A 57 -3.25 -7.54 -7.83
CA GLY A 57 -4.46 -8.09 -7.24
C GLY A 57 -5.59 -7.09 -7.05
N LEU A 58 -5.32 -5.81 -6.86
CA LEU A 58 -6.35 -4.78 -6.87
C LEU A 58 -6.63 -4.32 -8.29
N LYS A 59 -7.88 -3.96 -8.53
CA LYS A 59 -8.29 -3.45 -9.85
C LYS A 59 -8.03 -1.93 -9.90
N LYS A 60 -7.04 -1.54 -10.70
CA LYS A 60 -6.68 -0.14 -10.85
C LYS A 60 -7.44 0.45 -12.05
N PRO A 61 -8.25 1.52 -11.87
CA PRO A 61 -8.98 2.11 -12.98
C PRO A 61 -8.04 2.74 -13.99
N ARG A 62 -8.37 2.61 -15.27
CA ARG A 62 -7.60 3.22 -16.35
C ARG A 62 -7.71 4.74 -16.32
N GLY A 63 -6.57 5.42 -16.48
CA GLY A 63 -6.52 6.87 -16.58
C GLY A 63 -6.89 7.61 -15.32
N ARG A 64 -7.05 6.92 -14.20
CA ARG A 64 -7.35 7.53 -12.90
C ARG A 64 -6.28 7.16 -11.89
N THR A 65 -5.90 8.13 -11.09
CA THR A 65 -5.04 7.90 -9.94
C THR A 65 -5.93 7.58 -8.74
N VAL A 66 -5.64 6.47 -8.06
CA VAL A 66 -6.31 6.13 -6.80
C VAL A 66 -5.60 6.84 -5.66
N THR A 67 -6.33 7.61 -4.87
CA THR A 67 -5.77 8.36 -3.75
C THR A 67 -6.54 8.07 -2.47
N LEU A 68 -5.82 8.18 -1.35
CA LEU A 68 -6.38 8.12 -0.01
C LEU A 68 -5.86 9.32 0.78
N ALA A 69 -6.72 10.01 1.51
CA ALA A 69 -6.25 11.03 2.43
C ALA A 69 -5.46 10.39 3.57
N PHE A 70 -4.58 11.16 4.22
CA PHE A 70 -3.77 10.67 5.33
C PHE A 70 -4.58 10.15 6.50
N ASP A 71 -5.80 10.63 6.67
CA ASP A 71 -6.69 10.21 7.76
C ASP A 71 -7.70 9.14 7.34
N GLU A 72 -7.57 8.58 6.12
CA GLU A 72 -8.52 7.62 5.60
C GLU A 72 -8.02 6.17 5.71
N GLY A 73 -8.90 5.28 6.16
CA GLY A 73 -8.70 3.84 6.12
C GLY A 73 -7.58 3.33 7.00
N ILE A 74 -7.30 2.03 6.88
CA ILE A 74 -6.23 1.39 7.64
C ILE A 74 -4.87 1.83 7.11
N VAL A 75 -4.75 2.11 5.82
CA VAL A 75 -3.52 2.67 5.25
C VAL A 75 -3.15 3.97 5.95
N GLY A 76 -4.11 4.88 6.10
CA GLY A 76 -3.89 6.13 6.83
C GLY A 76 -3.47 5.89 8.28
N LEU A 77 -4.09 4.90 8.93
CA LEU A 77 -3.74 4.55 10.31
C LEU A 77 -2.31 4.04 10.43
N VAL A 78 -1.86 3.18 9.50
CA VAL A 78 -0.48 2.70 9.48
C VAL A 78 0.50 3.87 9.42
N GLY A 79 0.24 4.83 8.55
CA GLY A 79 1.10 6.00 8.40
C GLY A 79 1.12 6.88 9.64
N ARG A 80 -0.06 7.14 10.22
CA ARG A 80 -0.14 7.99 11.43
C ARG A 80 0.54 7.38 12.64
N LEU A 81 0.38 6.06 12.83
CA LEU A 81 1.02 5.36 13.94
C LEU A 81 2.50 5.06 13.67
N ALA A 82 2.91 5.10 12.40
CA ALA A 82 4.26 4.73 11.96
C ALA A 82 4.68 3.34 12.46
N GLU A 83 3.73 2.40 12.49
CA GLU A 83 3.90 1.04 12.96
C GLU A 83 3.18 0.06 12.04
N PRO A 84 3.68 -1.18 11.89
CA PRO A 84 2.95 -2.21 11.16
C PRO A 84 1.60 -2.52 11.82
N ILE A 85 0.59 -2.76 11.00
CA ILE A 85 -0.72 -3.22 11.46
C ILE A 85 -1.03 -4.52 10.74
N ASN A 86 -1.27 -5.57 11.52
CA ASN A 86 -1.52 -6.92 11.04
C ASN A 86 -2.87 -7.40 11.55
N LEU A 87 -3.85 -7.49 10.65
CA LEU A 87 -5.24 -7.82 11.00
C LEU A 87 -5.70 -9.06 10.26
N ALA A 88 -6.19 -10.05 11.00
CA ALA A 88 -6.77 -11.24 10.39
C ALA A 88 -8.06 -10.90 9.63
N ASP A 89 -8.84 -9.92 10.12
CA ASP A 89 -10.07 -9.45 9.47
C ASP A 89 -10.16 -7.92 9.55
N ALA A 90 -9.64 -7.28 8.53
CA ALA A 90 -9.62 -5.82 8.44
C ALA A 90 -11.02 -5.22 8.36
N GLN A 91 -12.00 -5.96 7.81
CA GLN A 91 -13.36 -5.45 7.64
C GLN A 91 -14.04 -5.16 8.98
N LYS A 92 -13.58 -5.80 10.07
CA LYS A 92 -14.08 -5.56 11.42
C LYS A 92 -13.40 -4.40 12.13
N HIS A 93 -12.35 -3.83 11.53
CA HIS A 93 -11.64 -2.71 12.15
C HIS A 93 -12.40 -1.40 11.97
N PRO A 94 -12.49 -0.52 13.00
CA PRO A 94 -13.22 0.75 12.89
C PRO A 94 -12.69 1.68 11.80
N SER A 95 -11.41 1.57 11.45
CA SER A 95 -10.79 2.40 10.41
C SER A 95 -10.94 1.84 9.01
N PHE A 96 -11.59 0.68 8.83
CA PHE A 96 -11.76 0.10 7.51
C PHE A 96 -12.58 1.01 6.60
N LYS A 97 -12.08 1.21 5.39
CA LYS A 97 -12.78 1.97 4.36
C LYS A 97 -12.74 1.21 3.06
N TYR A 98 -13.92 0.89 2.52
CA TYR A 98 -14.04 0.28 1.22
C TYR A 98 -13.80 1.31 0.11
N ILE A 99 -12.96 0.94 -0.85
CA ILE A 99 -12.70 1.76 -2.03
C ILE A 99 -13.29 1.04 -3.25
N PRO A 100 -14.48 1.46 -3.74
CA PRO A 100 -15.15 0.74 -4.83
C PRO A 100 -14.32 0.63 -6.10
N SER A 101 -13.51 1.64 -6.40
CA SER A 101 -12.71 1.68 -7.63
C SER A 101 -11.65 0.59 -7.70
N VAL A 102 -11.22 0.02 -6.58
CA VAL A 102 -10.23 -1.06 -6.53
C VAL A 102 -10.81 -2.37 -6.00
N LYS A 103 -12.09 -2.39 -5.68
CA LYS A 103 -12.83 -3.58 -5.19
C LYS A 103 -12.16 -4.26 -4.00
N GLU A 104 -11.77 -3.46 -3.02
CA GLU A 104 -11.04 -3.90 -1.85
C GLU A 104 -11.91 -4.65 -0.83
N GLU A 105 -13.24 -4.56 -0.94
CA GLU A 105 -14.19 -5.07 0.06
C GLU A 105 -14.08 -6.56 0.34
N ARG A 106 -13.63 -7.36 -0.63
CA ARG A 106 -13.54 -8.80 -0.48
C ARG A 106 -12.31 -9.27 0.30
N PHE A 107 -11.40 -8.38 0.61
CA PHE A 107 -10.15 -8.74 1.29
C PHE A 107 -10.31 -8.58 2.79
N ARG A 108 -10.00 -9.65 3.55
CA ARG A 108 -10.11 -9.65 5.00
C ARG A 108 -8.77 -9.54 5.69
N ALA A 109 -7.81 -10.39 5.31
CA ALA A 109 -6.47 -10.30 5.89
C ALA A 109 -5.75 -9.07 5.39
N PHE A 110 -5.10 -8.35 6.30
CA PHE A 110 -4.40 -7.10 6.00
C PHE A 110 -3.12 -7.02 6.80
N LEU A 111 -2.02 -6.79 6.12
CA LEU A 111 -0.77 -6.38 6.76
C LEU A 111 -0.32 -5.10 6.07
N GLY A 112 -0.26 -4.00 6.81
CA GLY A 112 0.27 -2.74 6.33
C GLY A 112 1.57 -2.42 7.06
N VAL A 113 2.59 -2.01 6.31
CA VAL A 113 3.91 -1.69 6.85
C VAL A 113 4.29 -0.28 6.40
N PRO A 114 4.63 0.63 7.34
CA PRO A 114 5.07 1.96 6.94
C PRO A 114 6.47 1.89 6.34
N ILE A 115 6.68 2.66 5.29
CA ILE A 115 8.00 2.81 4.67
C ILE A 115 8.56 4.13 5.15
N ILE A 116 9.56 4.06 6.03
CA ILE A 116 10.11 5.25 6.70
C ILE A 116 11.61 5.32 6.45
N GLN A 117 12.08 6.51 6.14
CA GLN A 117 13.51 6.79 6.02
C GLN A 117 13.80 8.16 6.62
N ARG A 118 14.82 8.23 7.50
CA ARG A 118 15.23 9.46 8.17
C ARG A 118 14.05 10.17 8.83
N ARG A 119 13.20 9.39 9.53
CA ARG A 119 12.01 9.88 10.24
C ARG A 119 10.93 10.46 9.32
N GLN A 120 11.05 10.22 8.01
CA GLN A 120 10.03 10.65 7.06
C GLN A 120 9.29 9.44 6.51
N LEU A 121 7.97 9.51 6.54
CA LEU A 121 7.12 8.50 5.94
C LEU A 121 7.13 8.65 4.41
N LEU A 122 7.61 7.63 3.72
CA LEU A 122 7.63 7.61 2.26
C LEU A 122 6.36 6.98 1.68
N GLY A 123 5.75 6.07 2.41
CA GLY A 123 4.56 5.39 1.95
C GLY A 123 4.17 4.24 2.84
N VAL A 124 3.27 3.40 2.34
CA VAL A 124 2.76 2.22 3.02
C VAL A 124 2.75 1.05 2.04
N LEU A 125 3.32 -0.07 2.45
CA LEU A 125 3.24 -1.34 1.74
C LEU A 125 2.12 -2.16 2.37
N VAL A 126 1.23 -2.70 1.53
CA VAL A 126 0.06 -3.46 2.01
C VAL A 126 0.02 -4.81 1.33
N VAL A 127 -0.20 -5.88 2.12
CA VAL A 127 -0.55 -7.20 1.59
C VAL A 127 -1.93 -7.60 2.10
N GLN A 128 -2.71 -8.25 1.24
CA GLN A 128 -4.10 -8.61 1.52
C GLN A 128 -4.48 -9.92 0.84
N GLN A 129 -5.51 -10.57 1.39
CA GLN A 129 -6.15 -11.72 0.77
C GLN A 129 -7.60 -11.84 1.25
N PRO A 130 -8.48 -12.55 0.49
CA PRO A 130 -9.88 -12.71 0.89
C PRO A 130 -10.06 -13.53 2.15
N GLU A 131 -9.25 -14.57 2.34
CA GLU A 131 -9.33 -15.46 3.49
C GLU A 131 -8.76 -14.81 4.74
N LEU A 132 -9.32 -15.17 5.89
CA LEU A 132 -8.76 -14.76 7.17
C LEU A 132 -7.34 -15.29 7.31
N ARG A 133 -6.42 -14.43 7.72
CA ARG A 133 -5.02 -14.82 7.92
C ARG A 133 -4.31 -13.81 8.80
N GLN A 134 -3.62 -14.30 9.81
CA GLN A 134 -2.67 -13.48 10.56
C GLN A 134 -1.30 -13.67 9.91
N TYR A 135 -0.76 -12.64 9.28
CA TYR A 135 0.56 -12.74 8.66
C TYR A 135 1.64 -12.84 9.73
N ASP A 136 2.67 -13.60 9.47
CA ASP A 136 3.79 -13.77 10.38
C ASP A 136 5.08 -13.09 9.91
#